data_3911e38b8c6ac0d949b8def02d9b4b1b
#
_entry.id   3911e38b8c6ac0d949b8def02d9b4b1b
#
_cell.length_a   1.000
_cell.length_b   1.000
_cell.length_c   1.000
_cell.angle_alpha   90.00
_cell.angle_beta   90.00
_cell.angle_gamma   90.00
#
_symmetry.space_group_name_H-M   'P 1'
#
loop_
_entity.id
_entity.type
_entity.pdbx_description
1 polymer ?
#
loop_
_entity_poly.entity_id
_entity_poly.type
_entity_poly.pdbx_seq_one_letter_code
_entity_poly.pdbx_strand_id
1 'polypeptide(L)'
;EVQLVETGGGLVQPGKSLKLTCATSGFTFSTAWMHWVRQSPDKRLEWIARIKDKSKNYATDYVEAVKGRFSISRDDSKSSVYLQMNSLKEEDTATYYCTTGTYRYYFDYWGQGVMVTVSS
;
A
#
# COMPACT_ATOMS: atom_id res chain seq x y z
N GLU A 1 -3.01 -10.52 -18.61
CA GLU A 1 -3.97 -9.84 -17.72
C GLU A 1 -3.22 -9.32 -16.49
N VAL A 2 -3.57 -8.11 -16.08
CA VAL A 2 -2.93 -7.48 -14.93
C VAL A 2 -3.57 -7.97 -13.64
N GLN A 3 -2.74 -8.36 -12.67
CA GLN A 3 -3.21 -8.79 -11.35
C GLN A 3 -2.41 -8.10 -10.25
N LEU A 4 -3.13 -7.66 -9.21
CA LEU A 4 -2.55 -7.16 -7.97
C LEU A 4 -3.28 -7.86 -6.82
N VAL A 5 -2.52 -8.54 -5.96
CA VAL A 5 -3.10 -9.32 -4.87
C VAL A 5 -2.46 -8.90 -3.54
N GLU A 6 -3.26 -8.31 -2.67
CA GLU A 6 -2.81 -7.91 -1.34
C GLU A 6 -2.97 -9.07 -0.36
N THR A 7 -2.03 -9.20 0.55
CA THR A 7 -2.08 -10.16 1.66
C THR A 7 -1.52 -9.52 2.92
N GLY A 8 -1.78 -10.12 4.08
CA GLY A 8 -1.18 -9.71 5.34
C GLY A 8 -2.09 -8.93 6.28
N GLY A 9 -3.36 -8.77 5.91
CA GLY A 9 -4.30 -8.06 6.76
C GLY A 9 -4.73 -8.86 7.98
N GLY A 10 -5.68 -8.33 8.71
CA GLY A 10 -6.25 -9.01 9.85
C GLY A 10 -6.58 -8.07 11.00
N LEU A 11 -6.83 -8.67 12.15
CA LEU A 11 -7.19 -7.96 13.37
C LEU A 11 -5.95 -7.84 14.25
N VAL A 12 -5.64 -6.61 14.67
CA VAL A 12 -4.51 -6.37 15.57
C VAL A 12 -4.90 -5.36 16.64
N GLN A 13 -4.14 -5.35 17.73
CA GLN A 13 -4.33 -4.40 18.81
C GLN A 13 -3.60 -3.08 18.52
N PRO A 14 -4.09 -1.96 19.07
CA PRO A 14 -3.38 -0.69 18.95
C PRO A 14 -1.94 -0.81 19.45
N GLY A 15 -1.04 -0.11 18.78
CA GLY A 15 0.40 -0.11 19.11
C GLY A 15 1.17 -1.23 18.45
N LYS A 16 0.51 -2.21 17.87
CA LYS A 16 1.16 -3.34 17.21
C LYS A 16 1.49 -3.00 15.75
N SER A 17 2.09 -3.96 15.06
CA SER A 17 2.57 -3.80 13.69
C SER A 17 1.99 -4.85 12.77
N LEU A 18 1.85 -4.51 11.49
CA LEU A 18 1.51 -5.43 10.41
C LEU A 18 2.34 -5.09 9.19
N LYS A 19 2.60 -6.08 8.36
CA LYS A 19 3.20 -5.85 7.05
C LYS A 19 2.24 -6.36 5.98
N LEU A 20 1.85 -5.48 5.06
CA LEU A 20 1.05 -5.87 3.90
C LEU A 20 1.98 -6.11 2.72
N THR A 21 1.61 -7.08 1.90
CA THR A 21 2.33 -7.43 0.67
C THR A 21 1.36 -7.33 -0.49
N CYS A 22 1.82 -6.76 -1.60
CA CYS A 22 1.07 -6.73 -2.84
C CYS A 22 1.92 -7.42 -3.91
N ALA A 23 1.50 -8.60 -4.33
CA ALA A 23 2.15 -9.35 -5.39
C ALA A 23 1.49 -9.00 -6.71
N THR A 24 2.27 -8.71 -7.75
CA THR A 24 1.73 -8.24 -9.01
C THR A 24 2.21 -9.10 -10.17
N SER A 25 1.45 -9.05 -11.28
CA SER A 25 1.84 -9.67 -12.54
C SER A 25 1.10 -8.99 -13.69
N GLY A 26 1.60 -9.22 -14.91
CA GLY A 26 0.90 -8.80 -16.13
C GLY A 26 1.26 -7.41 -16.64
N PHE A 27 2.23 -6.75 -16.02
CA PHE A 27 2.73 -5.44 -16.49
C PHE A 27 4.20 -5.29 -16.12
N THR A 28 4.84 -4.24 -16.64
CA THR A 28 6.26 -4.00 -16.34
C THR A 28 6.37 -3.33 -14.97
N PHE A 29 6.51 -4.16 -13.94
CA PHE A 29 6.55 -3.69 -12.56
C PHE A 29 7.71 -2.72 -12.33
N SER A 30 8.89 -3.00 -12.89
CA SER A 30 10.10 -2.24 -12.58
C SER A 30 10.02 -0.78 -12.96
N THR A 31 9.16 -0.40 -13.90
CA THR A 31 8.99 1.00 -14.30
C THR A 31 7.73 1.63 -13.73
N ALA A 32 6.89 0.85 -13.06
CA ALA A 32 5.65 1.37 -12.50
C ALA A 32 5.89 2.05 -11.16
N TRP A 33 5.11 3.08 -10.90
CA TRP A 33 5.02 3.66 -9.56
C TRP A 33 3.91 2.93 -8.83
N MET A 34 4.17 2.57 -7.58
CA MET A 34 3.22 1.80 -6.79
C MET A 34 2.70 2.64 -5.64
N HIS A 35 1.43 2.44 -5.31
CA HIS A 35 0.75 3.22 -4.28
C HIS A 35 -0.01 2.31 -3.35
N TRP A 36 -0.20 2.78 -2.12
CA TRP A 36 -1.17 2.22 -1.20
C TRP A 36 -2.24 3.26 -0.94
N VAL A 37 -3.50 2.82 -1.00
CA VAL A 37 -4.68 3.65 -0.75
C VAL A 37 -5.55 2.88 0.23
N ARG A 38 -6.23 3.57 1.15
CA ARG A 38 -7.13 2.88 2.08
C ARG A 38 -8.52 3.47 2.01
N GLN A 39 -9.52 2.64 2.28
CA GLN A 39 -10.90 3.07 2.40
C GLN A 39 -11.39 2.75 3.80
N SER A 40 -11.74 3.78 4.55
CA SER A 40 -12.25 3.65 5.91
C SER A 40 -13.67 3.09 5.90
N PRO A 41 -14.17 2.62 7.07
CA PRO A 41 -15.54 2.07 7.15
C PRO A 41 -16.62 3.05 6.68
N ASP A 42 -16.39 4.35 6.79
CA ASP A 42 -17.34 5.38 6.31
C ASP A 42 -17.19 5.65 4.82
N LYS A 43 -16.45 4.78 4.08
CA LYS A 43 -16.28 4.84 2.63
C LYS A 43 -15.35 5.95 2.14
N ARG A 44 -14.64 6.63 3.03
CA ARG A 44 -13.68 7.66 2.62
C ARG A 44 -12.43 7.00 2.07
N LEU A 45 -12.04 7.38 0.84
CA LEU A 45 -10.79 6.94 0.23
C LEU A 45 -9.68 7.92 0.59
N GLU A 46 -8.51 7.37 0.93
CA GLU A 46 -7.35 8.17 1.28
C GLU A 46 -6.08 7.54 0.71
N TRP A 47 -5.40 8.30 -0.14
CA TRP A 47 -4.05 7.91 -0.59
C TRP A 47 -3.11 8.02 0.60
N ILE A 48 -2.27 7.00 0.83
CA ILE A 48 -1.40 7.00 2.00
C ILE A 48 0.08 6.91 1.69
N ALA A 49 0.50 6.26 0.60
CA ALA A 49 1.92 6.13 0.32
C ALA A 49 2.16 5.84 -1.15
N ARG A 50 3.33 6.26 -1.63
CA ARG A 50 3.77 6.04 -3.00
C ARG A 50 5.25 5.71 -3.01
N ILE A 51 5.65 4.80 -3.89
CA ILE A 51 7.06 4.56 -4.18
C ILE A 51 7.27 4.61 -5.70
N LYS A 52 8.22 5.42 -6.12
CA LYS A 52 8.57 5.57 -7.52
C LYS A 52 9.51 4.45 -7.94
N ASP A 53 9.86 4.43 -9.21
CA ASP A 53 10.74 3.41 -9.77
C ASP A 53 12.22 3.75 -9.58
N LYS A 54 13.09 2.84 -10.04
CA LYS A 54 14.54 2.99 -9.91
C LYS A 54 15.06 4.26 -10.55
N SER A 55 14.48 4.69 -11.69
CA SER A 55 14.92 5.91 -12.36
C SER A 55 14.73 7.16 -11.51
N LYS A 56 13.89 7.08 -10.48
CA LYS A 56 13.66 8.14 -9.51
C LYS A 56 14.24 7.79 -8.14
N ASN A 57 15.20 6.86 -8.10
CA ASN A 57 15.87 6.43 -6.88
C ASN A 57 14.90 5.88 -5.85
N TYR A 58 13.80 5.27 -6.31
CA TYR A 58 12.78 4.69 -5.42
C TYR A 58 12.23 5.70 -4.40
N ALA A 59 12.12 6.96 -4.80
CA ALA A 59 11.64 8.01 -3.91
C ALA A 59 10.24 7.68 -3.39
N THR A 60 10.02 7.99 -2.11
CA THR A 60 8.76 7.69 -1.43
C THR A 60 8.08 8.97 -0.97
N ASP A 61 6.74 8.91 -0.90
CA ASP A 61 5.93 9.98 -0.36
C ASP A 61 4.85 9.38 0.52
N TYR A 62 4.47 10.10 1.57
CA TYR A 62 3.47 9.64 2.55
C TYR A 62 2.49 10.74 2.88
N VAL A 63 1.25 10.37 3.16
CA VAL A 63 0.30 11.31 3.75
C VAL A 63 0.74 11.60 5.19
N GLU A 64 0.45 12.79 5.67
CA GLU A 64 0.92 13.25 6.97
C GLU A 64 0.52 12.29 8.09
N ALA A 65 -0.69 11.74 8.05
CA ALA A 65 -1.23 10.89 9.11
C ALA A 65 -0.42 9.62 9.37
N VAL A 66 0.38 9.15 8.39
CA VAL A 66 1.15 7.90 8.53
C VAL A 66 2.66 8.12 8.57
N LYS A 67 3.13 9.35 8.43
CA LYS A 67 4.57 9.63 8.46
C LYS A 67 5.17 9.18 9.79
N GLY A 68 6.35 8.52 9.69
CA GLY A 68 7.04 8.02 10.86
C GLY A 68 6.51 6.71 11.39
N ARG A 69 5.35 6.25 10.91
CA ARG A 69 4.76 4.99 11.35
C ARG A 69 4.72 3.94 10.25
N PHE A 70 4.43 4.36 9.03
CA PHE A 70 4.32 3.46 7.88
C PHE A 70 5.53 3.63 6.97
N SER A 71 5.93 2.53 6.33
CA SER A 71 7.05 2.53 5.40
C SER A 71 6.69 1.69 4.18
N ILE A 72 6.76 2.29 2.99
CA ILE A 72 6.52 1.60 1.73
C ILE A 72 7.87 1.16 1.16
N SER A 73 7.92 -0.04 0.60
CA SER A 73 9.12 -0.56 -0.04
C SER A 73 8.71 -1.45 -1.21
N ARG A 74 9.67 -1.83 -2.05
CA ARG A 74 9.41 -2.68 -3.21
C ARG A 74 10.56 -3.63 -3.47
N ASP A 75 10.26 -4.72 -4.15
CA ASP A 75 11.25 -5.68 -4.64
C ASP A 75 10.93 -5.92 -6.12
N ASP A 76 11.71 -5.29 -7.00
CA ASP A 76 11.46 -5.40 -8.44
C ASP A 76 11.64 -6.83 -8.93
N SER A 77 12.55 -7.60 -8.32
CA SER A 77 12.79 -8.98 -8.72
C SER A 77 11.60 -9.90 -8.42
N LYS A 78 10.75 -9.50 -7.46
CA LYS A 78 9.55 -10.27 -7.09
C LYS A 78 8.28 -9.60 -7.56
N SER A 79 8.38 -8.47 -8.26
CA SER A 79 7.22 -7.68 -8.70
C SER A 79 6.26 -7.42 -7.55
N SER A 80 6.81 -7.05 -6.40
CA SER A 80 6.02 -6.88 -5.18
C SER A 80 6.28 -5.52 -4.52
N VAL A 81 5.25 -4.99 -3.88
CA VAL A 81 5.34 -3.78 -3.07
C VAL A 81 4.82 -4.10 -1.68
N TYR A 82 5.38 -3.44 -0.67
CA TYR A 82 5.11 -3.74 0.73
C TYR A 82 4.71 -2.48 1.47
N LEU A 83 3.92 -2.65 2.52
CA LEU A 83 3.61 -1.58 3.45
C LEU A 83 3.83 -2.09 4.87
N GLN A 84 4.88 -1.60 5.53
CA GLN A 84 5.12 -1.89 6.94
C GLN A 84 4.36 -0.86 7.76
N MET A 85 3.45 -1.32 8.60
CA MET A 85 2.61 -0.44 9.42
C MET A 85 2.96 -0.65 10.87
N ASN A 86 3.55 0.36 11.50
CA ASN A 86 3.94 0.31 12.91
C ASN A 86 3.06 1.25 13.73
N SER A 87 3.03 1.01 15.04
CA SER A 87 2.29 1.87 15.97
C SER A 87 0.85 2.10 15.52
N LEU A 88 0.18 1.00 15.17
CA LEU A 88 -1.17 1.07 14.62
C LEU A 88 -2.15 1.70 15.60
N LYS A 89 -3.07 2.49 15.04
CA LYS A 89 -4.13 3.20 15.77
C LYS A 89 -5.48 2.70 15.28
N GLU A 90 -6.51 2.90 16.09
CA GLU A 90 -7.87 2.52 15.66
C GLU A 90 -8.28 3.24 14.37
N GLU A 91 -7.80 4.47 14.17
CA GLU A 91 -8.06 5.24 12.96
C GLU A 91 -7.45 4.64 11.70
N ASP A 92 -6.52 3.69 11.85
CA ASP A 92 -5.93 3.00 10.70
C ASP A 92 -6.82 1.86 10.20
N THR A 93 -7.92 1.57 10.87
CA THR A 93 -8.88 0.55 10.43
C THR A 93 -9.44 0.92 9.08
N ALA A 94 -9.25 0.04 8.09
CA ALA A 94 -9.65 0.31 6.71
C ALA A 94 -9.40 -0.92 5.85
N THR A 95 -9.92 -0.90 4.64
CA THR A 95 -9.49 -1.81 3.58
C THR A 95 -8.33 -1.13 2.85
N TYR A 96 -7.23 -1.85 2.71
CA TYR A 96 -6.01 -1.34 2.10
C TYR A 96 -5.87 -1.93 0.71
N TYR A 97 -5.67 -1.05 -0.27
CA TYR A 97 -5.51 -1.42 -1.68
C TYR A 97 -4.13 -1.03 -2.16
N CYS A 98 -3.48 -1.90 -2.93
CA CYS A 98 -2.36 -1.46 -3.74
C CYS A 98 -2.87 -1.12 -5.14
N THR A 99 -2.21 -0.17 -5.77
CA THR A 99 -2.61 0.29 -7.10
C THR A 99 -1.36 0.75 -7.85
N THR A 100 -1.43 0.71 -9.17
CA THR A 100 -0.31 1.09 -10.02
C THR A 100 -0.51 2.47 -10.60
N GLY A 101 0.61 3.05 -11.05
CA GLY A 101 0.55 4.28 -11.81
C GLY A 101 1.90 4.59 -12.41
N THR A 102 1.91 5.64 -13.21
CA THR A 102 3.13 6.29 -13.67
C THR A 102 2.94 7.77 -13.40
N TYR A 103 3.90 8.59 -13.79
CA TYR A 103 3.70 10.02 -13.62
C TYR A 103 2.57 10.57 -14.50
N ARG A 104 2.09 9.78 -15.49
CA ARG A 104 0.99 10.17 -16.39
C ARG A 104 -0.32 9.46 -16.09
N TYR A 105 -0.25 8.21 -15.60
CA TYR A 105 -1.41 7.34 -15.45
C TYR A 105 -1.45 6.80 -14.05
N TYR A 106 -2.23 7.44 -13.19
CA TYR A 106 -2.39 7.02 -11.79
C TYR A 106 -3.59 6.10 -11.67
N PHE A 107 -3.42 5.06 -10.85
CA PHE A 107 -4.55 4.23 -10.40
C PHE A 107 -5.25 3.50 -11.54
N ASP A 108 -4.46 3.05 -12.53
CA ASP A 108 -5.02 2.30 -13.66
C ASP A 108 -5.52 0.93 -13.24
N TYR A 109 -4.82 0.27 -12.32
CA TYR A 109 -5.17 -1.06 -11.87
C TYR A 109 -5.13 -1.10 -10.35
N TRP A 110 -6.09 -1.82 -9.77
CA TRP A 110 -6.27 -1.93 -8.33
C TRP A 110 -6.30 -3.39 -7.92
N GLY A 111 -5.78 -3.69 -6.74
CA GLY A 111 -6.02 -4.97 -6.10
C GLY A 111 -7.44 -5.03 -5.56
N GLN A 112 -7.82 -6.19 -5.03
CA GLN A 112 -9.16 -6.38 -4.46
C GLN A 112 -9.28 -5.88 -3.03
N GLY A 113 -8.14 -5.56 -2.42
CA GLY A 113 -8.11 -5.01 -1.08
C GLY A 113 -7.95 -6.07 0.01
N VAL A 114 -7.37 -5.64 1.12
CA VAL A 114 -7.22 -6.47 2.31
C VAL A 114 -7.64 -5.65 3.52
N MET A 115 -8.44 -6.27 4.40
CA MET A 115 -8.98 -5.57 5.56
C MET A 115 -7.97 -5.58 6.70
N VAL A 116 -7.80 -4.41 7.32
CA VAL A 116 -7.03 -4.26 8.56
C VAL A 116 -7.94 -3.64 9.60
N THR A 117 -8.13 -4.33 10.72
CA THR A 117 -8.95 -3.86 11.83
C THR A 117 -8.05 -3.69 13.05
N VAL A 118 -8.00 -2.49 13.60
CA VAL A 118 -7.22 -2.18 14.79
C VAL A 118 -8.19 -1.92 15.93
N SER A 119 -8.20 -2.82 16.91
CA SER A 119 -9.17 -2.78 18.00
C SER A 119 -8.60 -3.43 19.25
N SER A 120 -8.87 -2.86 20.40
CA SER A 120 -8.45 -3.44 21.69
C SER A 120 -9.41 -4.56 22.18
#